data_6c5e1ea70fca0ab79b4cf2a10be635a5
#
_entry.id   6c5e1ea70fca0ab79b4cf2a10be635a5
#
_cell.length_a   1.000
_cell.length_b   1.000
_cell.length_c   1.000
_cell.angle_alpha   90.00
_cell.angle_beta   90.00
_cell.angle_gamma   90.00
#
_symmetry.space_group_name_H-M   'P 1'
#
loop_
_entity.id
_entity.type
_entity.pdbx_description
1 polymer ?
#
loop_
_entity_poly.entity_id
_entity_poly.type
_entity_poly.pdbx_seq_one_letter_code
_entity_poly.pdbx_strand_id
1 'polypeptide(L)'
;RADIDLWLCHNCGNCSDLCPRGAKPADLMGAARNVIYRELTEPTCVGKLMSKPAGLPVLFAIPAVLWLFVWWIRAGFNGGQWFPRAADGRIVFGQIFYGDYTIDPIFMVTFFGAAFIIARGVMKLWAMFKPEGSLAVIGKQKCWIWHLWDVLWDEAITHRKFDDCEDGPATGSDTPNRKFGHMLLVYSFAILAFVTAEVAGGHWVGKVI
;
A
#
# COMPACT_ATOMS: atom_id res chain seq x y z
N ARG A 1 -15.47 16.54 -9.62
CA ARG A 1 -14.43 17.37 -8.98
C ARG A 1 -13.91 16.60 -7.77
N ALA A 2 -12.61 16.35 -7.72
CA ALA A 2 -11.98 15.80 -6.52
C ALA A 2 -11.77 16.98 -5.56
N ASP A 3 -12.70 17.14 -4.63
CA ASP A 3 -12.57 18.17 -3.61
C ASP A 3 -11.36 17.85 -2.72
N ILE A 4 -10.45 18.81 -2.56
CA ILE A 4 -9.25 18.69 -1.73
C ILE A 4 -9.63 18.28 -0.31
N ASP A 5 -10.75 18.75 0.18
CA ASP A 5 -11.25 18.47 1.53
C ASP A 5 -11.43 16.97 1.83
N LEU A 6 -11.76 16.18 0.81
CA LEU A 6 -11.83 14.71 0.95
C LEU A 6 -10.48 14.08 1.31
N TRP A 7 -9.37 14.68 0.84
CA TRP A 7 -8.03 14.17 1.08
C TRP A 7 -7.43 14.67 2.39
N LEU A 8 -7.94 15.79 2.92
CA LEU A 8 -7.55 16.32 4.22
C LEU A 8 -8.17 15.54 5.39
N CYS A 9 -9.22 14.78 5.17
CA CYS A 9 -9.84 13.98 6.20
C CYS A 9 -8.97 12.78 6.60
N HIS A 10 -8.61 12.64 7.87
CA HIS A 10 -7.80 11.54 8.41
C HIS A 10 -8.58 10.24 8.62
N ASN A 11 -9.90 10.23 8.42
CA ASN A 11 -10.77 9.08 8.65
C ASN A 11 -10.69 8.54 10.10
N CYS A 12 -10.45 9.42 11.07
CA CYS A 12 -10.29 9.05 12.48
C CYS A 12 -11.60 8.57 13.14
N GLY A 13 -12.76 8.84 12.54
CA GLY A 13 -14.08 8.42 13.06
C GLY A 13 -14.72 9.36 14.07
N ASN A 14 -13.97 10.31 14.67
CA ASN A 14 -14.48 11.22 15.73
C ASN A 14 -15.77 11.93 15.33
N CYS A 15 -15.90 12.37 14.08
CA CYS A 15 -17.11 13.04 13.60
C CYS A 15 -18.35 12.12 13.60
N SER A 16 -18.17 10.81 13.49
CA SER A 16 -19.26 9.81 13.57
C SER A 16 -19.59 9.48 15.03
N ASP A 17 -18.56 9.35 15.87
CA ASP A 17 -18.70 8.96 17.27
C ASP A 17 -19.33 10.10 18.11
N LEU A 18 -18.96 11.35 17.81
CA LEU A 18 -19.46 12.53 18.51
C LEU A 18 -20.77 13.12 17.92
N CYS A 19 -21.32 12.52 16.87
CA CYS A 19 -22.51 13.05 16.22
C CYS A 19 -23.77 12.85 17.08
N PRO A 20 -24.43 13.92 17.59
CA PRO A 20 -25.60 13.78 18.44
C PRO A 20 -26.82 13.23 17.72
N ARG A 21 -26.80 13.22 16.39
CA ARG A 21 -27.86 12.67 15.53
C ARG A 21 -27.58 11.25 15.05
N GLY A 22 -26.45 10.63 15.46
CA GLY A 22 -26.05 9.30 15.00
C GLY A 22 -25.70 9.24 13.52
N ALA A 23 -25.42 10.37 12.86
CA ALA A 23 -24.91 10.38 11.50
C ALA A 23 -23.50 9.79 11.45
N LYS A 24 -23.13 9.19 10.28
CA LYS A 24 -21.83 8.58 10.08
C LYS A 24 -21.05 9.28 8.94
N PRO A 25 -20.57 10.52 9.18
CA PRO A 25 -19.85 11.27 8.14
C PRO A 25 -18.56 10.59 7.69
N ALA A 26 -17.88 9.86 8.57
CA ALA A 26 -16.68 9.09 8.20
C ALA A 26 -16.96 8.04 7.12
N ASP A 27 -18.09 7.34 7.19
CA ASP A 27 -18.48 6.35 6.19
C ASP A 27 -18.77 7.00 4.83
N LEU A 28 -19.39 8.19 4.84
CA LEU A 28 -19.64 8.98 3.63
C LEU A 28 -18.33 9.39 2.97
N MET A 29 -17.36 9.87 3.75
CA MET A 29 -16.03 10.26 3.26
C MET A 29 -15.28 9.05 2.68
N GLY A 30 -15.36 7.90 3.34
CA GLY A 30 -14.79 6.65 2.84
C GLY A 30 -15.42 6.19 1.52
N ALA A 31 -16.75 6.27 1.40
CA ALA A 31 -17.48 5.95 0.18
C ALA A 31 -17.12 6.90 -0.97
N ALA A 32 -17.03 8.21 -0.71
CA ALA A 32 -16.63 9.19 -1.71
C ALA A 32 -15.20 8.95 -2.21
N ARG A 33 -14.25 8.65 -1.31
CA ARG A 33 -12.87 8.27 -1.69
C ARG A 33 -12.85 7.01 -2.55
N ASN A 34 -13.65 6.00 -2.23
CA ASN A 34 -13.71 4.77 -3.04
C ASN A 34 -14.11 5.06 -4.49
N VAL A 35 -15.07 5.98 -4.71
CA VAL A 35 -15.43 6.41 -6.06
C VAL A 35 -14.26 7.06 -6.78
N ILE A 36 -13.53 7.96 -6.11
CA ILE A 36 -12.37 8.65 -6.69
C ILE A 36 -11.24 7.66 -6.99
N TYR A 37 -10.91 6.76 -6.07
CA TYR A 37 -9.89 5.73 -6.31
C TYR A 37 -10.21 4.89 -7.53
N ARG A 38 -11.48 4.53 -7.73
CA ARG A 38 -11.92 3.78 -8.92
C ARG A 38 -11.68 4.55 -10.22
N GLU A 39 -11.85 5.87 -10.20
CA GLU A 39 -11.61 6.74 -11.37
C GLU A 39 -10.11 6.98 -11.63
N LEU A 40 -9.30 7.06 -10.56
CA LEU A 40 -7.86 7.31 -10.65
C LEU A 40 -7.06 6.08 -11.03
N THR A 41 -7.53 4.86 -10.69
CA THR A 41 -6.78 3.62 -10.92
C THR A 41 -6.74 3.29 -12.41
N GLU A 42 -5.54 3.04 -12.92
CA GLU A 42 -5.32 2.55 -14.29
C GLU A 42 -4.64 1.17 -14.26
N PRO A 43 -5.14 0.20 -15.02
CA PRO A 43 -6.36 0.23 -15.85
C PRO A 43 -7.64 0.28 -15.00
N THR A 44 -8.67 0.96 -15.50
CA THR A 44 -9.93 1.18 -14.78
C THR A 44 -10.66 -0.12 -14.39
N CYS A 45 -10.39 -1.22 -15.08
CA CYS A 45 -10.94 -2.54 -14.74
C CYS A 45 -10.45 -3.00 -13.35
N VAL A 46 -9.21 -2.73 -12.99
CA VAL A 46 -8.65 -3.05 -11.65
C VAL A 46 -9.35 -2.24 -10.58
N GLY A 47 -9.50 -0.92 -10.78
CA GLY A 47 -10.23 -0.05 -9.84
C GLY A 47 -11.68 -0.50 -9.64
N LYS A 48 -12.37 -0.88 -10.72
CA LYS A 48 -13.74 -1.41 -10.65
C LYS A 48 -13.82 -2.76 -9.93
N LEU A 49 -12.83 -3.62 -10.13
CA LEU A 49 -12.75 -4.93 -9.47
C LEU A 49 -12.52 -4.77 -7.97
N MET A 50 -11.55 -3.92 -7.59
CA MET A 50 -11.20 -3.68 -6.19
C MET A 50 -12.30 -2.94 -5.40
N SER A 51 -13.12 -2.14 -6.06
CA SER A 51 -14.18 -1.36 -5.40
C SER A 51 -15.45 -2.16 -5.07
N LYS A 52 -15.53 -3.43 -5.48
CA LYS A 52 -16.72 -4.27 -5.26
C LYS A 52 -16.36 -5.50 -4.43
N PRO A 53 -17.17 -5.87 -3.41
CA PRO A 53 -16.94 -7.10 -2.64
C PRO A 53 -16.90 -8.36 -3.52
N ALA A 54 -17.69 -8.40 -4.58
CA ALA A 54 -17.70 -9.49 -5.56
C ALA A 54 -16.36 -9.64 -6.33
N GLY A 55 -15.49 -8.63 -6.31
CA GLY A 55 -14.16 -8.70 -6.91
C GLY A 55 -13.13 -9.42 -6.04
N LEU A 56 -13.34 -9.55 -4.73
CA LEU A 56 -12.41 -10.18 -3.82
C LEU A 56 -12.03 -11.62 -4.21
N PRO A 57 -12.97 -12.52 -4.55
CA PRO A 57 -12.62 -13.87 -4.97
C PRO A 57 -11.67 -13.89 -6.17
N VAL A 58 -11.89 -12.98 -7.14
CA VAL A 58 -11.04 -12.86 -8.34
C VAL A 58 -9.64 -12.38 -7.97
N LEU A 59 -9.54 -11.39 -7.07
CA LEU A 59 -8.25 -10.86 -6.60
C LEU A 59 -7.42 -11.92 -5.87
N PHE A 60 -8.05 -12.82 -5.11
CA PHE A 60 -7.37 -13.94 -4.48
C PHE A 60 -7.07 -15.09 -5.46
N ALA A 61 -7.96 -15.31 -6.43
CA ALA A 61 -7.77 -16.37 -7.42
C ALA A 61 -6.56 -16.11 -8.34
N ILE A 62 -6.32 -14.85 -8.72
CA ILE A 62 -5.21 -14.49 -9.62
C ILE A 62 -3.85 -14.97 -9.07
N PRO A 63 -3.40 -14.57 -7.87
CA PRO A 63 -2.14 -15.05 -7.33
C PRO A 63 -2.16 -16.55 -7.04
N ALA A 64 -3.29 -17.11 -6.59
CA ALA A 64 -3.39 -18.55 -6.34
C ALA A 64 -3.18 -19.37 -7.62
N VAL A 65 -3.85 -19.00 -8.72
CA VAL A 65 -3.70 -19.66 -10.03
C VAL A 65 -2.28 -19.48 -10.55
N LEU A 66 -1.70 -18.29 -10.41
CA LEU A 66 -0.32 -18.01 -10.82
C LEU A 66 0.66 -18.96 -10.12
N TRP A 67 0.58 -19.07 -8.79
CA TRP A 67 1.48 -19.92 -8.02
C TRP A 67 1.24 -21.41 -8.23
N LEU A 68 0.01 -21.84 -8.43
CA LEU A 68 -0.32 -23.21 -8.82
C LEU A 68 0.25 -23.55 -10.19
N PHE A 69 0.17 -22.61 -11.14
CA PHE A 69 0.74 -22.78 -12.48
C PHE A 69 2.27 -22.86 -12.44
N VAL A 70 2.93 -22.00 -11.69
CA VAL A 70 4.38 -22.05 -11.45
C VAL A 70 4.77 -23.40 -10.84
N TRP A 71 4.05 -23.83 -9.83
CA TRP A 71 4.29 -25.14 -9.20
C TRP A 71 4.11 -26.32 -10.17
N TRP A 72 3.06 -26.27 -10.99
CA TRP A 72 2.84 -27.29 -12.02
C TRP A 72 3.97 -27.36 -13.03
N ILE A 73 4.42 -26.22 -13.55
CA ILE A 73 5.57 -26.16 -14.46
C ILE A 73 6.83 -26.75 -13.80
N ARG A 74 7.10 -26.36 -12.55
CA ARG A 74 8.27 -26.81 -11.80
C ARG A 74 8.23 -28.31 -11.50
N ALA A 75 7.06 -28.87 -11.22
CA ALA A 75 6.90 -30.30 -11.09
C ALA A 75 7.30 -31.05 -12.36
N GLY A 76 6.98 -30.51 -13.54
CA GLY A 76 7.42 -31.04 -14.83
C GLY A 76 8.95 -31.04 -14.98
N PHE A 77 9.61 -29.93 -14.61
CA PHE A 77 11.10 -29.86 -14.63
C PHE A 77 11.76 -30.75 -13.59
N ASN A 78 11.11 -31.08 -12.50
CA ASN A 78 11.57 -31.98 -11.45
C ASN A 78 11.23 -33.48 -11.74
N GLY A 79 11.04 -33.85 -12.98
CA GLY A 79 10.74 -35.25 -13.35
C GLY A 79 9.38 -35.75 -12.84
N GLY A 80 8.40 -34.88 -12.72
CA GLY A 80 7.06 -35.21 -12.23
C GLY A 80 6.93 -35.20 -10.70
N GLN A 81 7.96 -34.82 -9.96
CA GLN A 81 7.91 -34.75 -8.50
C GLN A 81 7.30 -33.42 -8.05
N TRP A 82 6.10 -33.46 -7.47
CA TRP A 82 5.42 -32.30 -6.91
C TRP A 82 6.06 -31.78 -5.62
N PHE A 83 6.64 -32.68 -4.84
CA PHE A 83 7.31 -32.39 -3.59
C PHE A 83 8.70 -33.02 -3.59
N PRO A 84 9.68 -32.37 -4.24
CA PRO A 84 11.06 -32.89 -4.26
C PRO A 84 11.60 -32.98 -2.83
N ARG A 85 12.23 -34.10 -2.52
CA ARG A 85 12.78 -34.41 -1.20
C ARG A 85 14.30 -34.54 -1.28
N ALA A 86 14.97 -34.03 -0.27
CA ALA A 86 16.39 -34.28 -0.03
C ALA A 86 16.63 -35.72 0.42
N ALA A 87 17.88 -36.15 0.45
CA ALA A 87 18.26 -37.49 0.90
C ALA A 87 17.85 -37.82 2.34
N ASP A 88 17.66 -36.80 3.16
CA ASP A 88 17.15 -36.90 4.55
C ASP A 88 15.62 -36.93 4.66
N GLY A 89 14.89 -36.97 3.52
CA GLY A 89 13.43 -37.02 3.46
C GLY A 89 12.72 -35.68 3.58
N ARG A 90 13.42 -34.57 3.84
CA ARG A 90 12.83 -33.24 3.93
C ARG A 90 12.42 -32.71 2.57
N ILE A 91 11.30 -31.95 2.51
CA ILE A 91 10.87 -31.27 1.31
C ILE A 91 11.79 -30.09 1.05
N VAL A 92 12.30 -29.96 -0.19
CA VAL A 92 13.20 -28.89 -0.59
C VAL A 92 12.40 -27.79 -1.30
N PHE A 93 11.96 -26.79 -0.54
CA PHE A 93 11.16 -25.67 -1.05
C PHE A 93 11.82 -24.94 -2.21
N GLY A 94 13.14 -24.75 -2.18
CA GLY A 94 13.89 -24.09 -3.24
C GLY A 94 13.85 -24.84 -4.59
N GLN A 95 13.48 -26.11 -4.62
CA GLN A 95 13.25 -26.83 -5.87
C GLN A 95 11.81 -26.70 -6.38
N ILE A 96 10.86 -26.40 -5.49
CA ILE A 96 9.47 -26.08 -5.85
C ILE A 96 9.40 -24.66 -6.41
N PHE A 97 9.95 -23.70 -5.69
CA PHE A 97 9.96 -22.28 -6.04
C PHE A 97 11.41 -21.78 -6.08
N TYR A 98 11.95 -21.69 -7.27
CA TYR A 98 13.31 -21.21 -7.45
C TYR A 98 13.35 -19.70 -7.22
N GLY A 99 14.14 -19.22 -6.24
CA GLY A 99 14.18 -17.81 -5.85
C GLY A 99 14.47 -16.90 -7.05
N ASP A 100 15.65 -17.05 -7.61
CA ASP A 100 16.21 -16.14 -8.62
C ASP A 100 15.47 -16.12 -9.96
N TYR A 101 14.94 -17.26 -10.38
CA TYR A 101 14.35 -17.40 -11.73
C TYR A 101 12.83 -17.47 -11.72
N THR A 102 12.21 -17.53 -10.56
CA THR A 102 10.76 -17.65 -10.45
C THR A 102 10.18 -16.61 -9.51
N ILE A 103 10.65 -16.59 -8.25
CA ILE A 103 10.10 -15.68 -7.23
C ILE A 103 10.51 -14.26 -7.54
N ASP A 104 11.80 -13.98 -7.70
CA ASP A 104 12.31 -12.62 -7.88
C ASP A 104 11.75 -11.92 -9.13
N PRO A 105 11.71 -12.55 -10.35
CA PRO A 105 11.12 -11.91 -11.51
C PRO A 105 9.63 -11.59 -11.34
N ILE A 106 8.85 -12.48 -10.71
CA ILE A 106 7.42 -12.25 -10.47
C ILE A 106 7.24 -11.08 -9.51
N PHE A 107 8.00 -11.03 -8.42
CA PHE A 107 7.92 -9.92 -7.47
C PHE A 107 8.40 -8.61 -8.08
N MET A 108 9.46 -8.62 -8.87
CA MET A 108 9.96 -7.42 -9.55
C MET A 108 8.92 -6.86 -10.53
N VAL A 109 8.31 -7.71 -11.36
CA VAL A 109 7.26 -7.27 -12.30
C VAL A 109 6.04 -6.73 -11.55
N THR A 110 5.60 -7.40 -10.49
CA THR A 110 4.46 -6.95 -9.68
C THR A 110 4.76 -5.64 -8.94
N PHE A 111 5.96 -5.50 -8.38
CA PHE A 111 6.40 -4.30 -7.69
C PHE A 111 6.46 -3.08 -8.62
N PHE A 112 7.16 -3.20 -9.75
CA PHE A 112 7.26 -2.10 -10.71
C PHE A 112 5.92 -1.82 -11.40
N GLY A 113 5.11 -2.84 -11.65
CA GLY A 113 3.75 -2.68 -12.15
C GLY A 113 2.86 -1.89 -11.19
N ALA A 114 2.89 -2.23 -9.90
CA ALA A 114 2.17 -1.49 -8.87
C ALA A 114 2.68 -0.05 -8.73
N ALA A 115 4.00 0.15 -8.71
CA ALA A 115 4.61 1.48 -8.65
C ALA A 115 4.20 2.35 -9.86
N PHE A 116 4.17 1.76 -11.06
CA PHE A 116 3.71 2.46 -12.27
C PHE A 116 2.23 2.85 -12.17
N ILE A 117 1.35 1.96 -11.72
CA ILE A 117 -0.08 2.24 -11.53
C ILE A 117 -0.28 3.37 -10.53
N ILE A 118 0.43 3.32 -9.40
CA ILE A 118 0.38 4.36 -8.35
C ILE A 118 0.86 5.70 -8.93
N ALA A 119 1.99 5.73 -9.61
CA ALA A 119 2.53 6.95 -10.21
C ALA A 119 1.54 7.57 -11.21
N ARG A 120 0.91 6.77 -12.06
CA ARG A 120 -0.14 7.22 -12.99
C ARG A 120 -1.34 7.80 -12.26
N GLY A 121 -1.81 7.14 -11.19
CA GLY A 121 -2.91 7.64 -10.36
C GLY A 121 -2.58 8.98 -9.69
N VAL A 122 -1.38 9.11 -9.13
CA VAL A 122 -0.89 10.36 -8.53
C VAL A 122 -0.79 11.48 -9.56
N MET A 123 -0.27 11.20 -10.76
CA MET A 123 -0.21 12.20 -11.83
C MET A 123 -1.60 12.69 -12.27
N LYS A 124 -2.59 11.79 -12.34
CA LYS A 124 -3.98 12.17 -12.63
C LYS A 124 -4.57 13.03 -11.51
N LEU A 125 -4.37 12.64 -10.26
CA LEU A 125 -4.79 13.41 -9.11
C LEU A 125 -4.18 14.82 -9.14
N TRP A 126 -2.88 14.93 -9.38
CA TRP A 126 -2.17 16.19 -9.51
C TRP A 126 -2.72 17.08 -10.63
N ALA A 127 -3.03 16.47 -11.78
CA ALA A 127 -3.63 17.20 -12.90
C ALA A 127 -5.03 17.77 -12.57
N MET A 128 -5.79 17.11 -11.69
CA MET A 128 -7.09 17.60 -11.25
C MET A 128 -6.98 18.80 -10.29
N PHE A 129 -5.90 18.90 -9.52
CA PHE A 129 -5.68 20.03 -8.61
C PHE A 129 -5.13 21.28 -9.29
N LYS A 130 -4.43 21.14 -10.42
CA LYS A 130 -3.81 22.27 -11.16
C LYS A 130 -4.75 23.40 -11.59
N PRO A 131 -5.99 23.15 -12.07
CA PRO A 131 -6.83 24.21 -12.65
C PRO A 131 -7.51 25.13 -11.63
N GLU A 132 -7.57 24.80 -10.35
CA GLU A 132 -8.44 25.50 -9.40
C GLU A 132 -7.78 26.66 -8.66
N GLY A 133 -6.56 27.07 -9.04
CA GLY A 133 -5.91 28.23 -8.43
C GLY A 133 -5.60 28.09 -6.95
N SER A 134 -5.97 26.99 -6.31
CA SER A 134 -5.77 26.70 -4.88
C SER A 134 -4.29 26.71 -4.49
N LEU A 135 -3.40 26.48 -5.43
CA LEU A 135 -1.95 26.59 -5.25
C LEU A 135 -1.43 28.04 -5.28
N ALA A 136 -2.25 28.98 -5.76
CA ALA A 136 -1.88 30.41 -5.82
C ALA A 136 -1.96 31.10 -4.44
N VAL A 137 -2.59 30.49 -3.45
CA VAL A 137 -2.74 31.04 -2.09
C VAL A 137 -1.54 30.70 -1.19
N ILE A 138 -0.62 29.87 -1.63
CA ILE A 138 0.62 29.60 -0.91
C ILE A 138 1.49 30.85 -1.01
N GLY A 139 1.31 31.75 -0.08
CA GLY A 139 2.11 32.96 0.04
C GLY A 139 3.59 32.61 0.17
N LYS A 140 4.44 33.46 -0.48
CA LYS A 140 5.92 33.38 -0.51
C LYS A 140 6.43 31.96 -0.70
N GLN A 141 6.63 31.58 -1.94
CA GLN A 141 7.19 30.28 -2.34
C GLN A 141 8.50 29.99 -1.58
N LYS A 142 8.40 29.19 -0.55
CA LYS A 142 9.56 28.43 -0.06
C LYS A 142 10.03 27.55 -1.22
N CYS A 143 11.34 27.36 -1.34
CA CYS A 143 11.90 26.42 -2.33
C CYS A 143 11.19 25.05 -2.15
N TRP A 144 10.83 24.42 -3.24
CA TRP A 144 10.11 23.10 -3.25
C TRP A 144 10.81 22.04 -2.37
N ILE A 145 12.14 22.13 -2.21
CA ILE A 145 12.93 21.24 -1.36
C ILE A 145 12.53 21.38 0.12
N TRP A 146 12.25 22.58 0.58
CA TRP A 146 11.79 22.80 1.96
C TRP A 146 10.36 22.25 2.18
N HIS A 147 9.49 22.40 1.20
CA HIS A 147 8.16 21.77 1.28
C HIS A 147 8.25 20.24 1.27
N LEU A 148 9.15 19.68 0.45
CA LEU A 148 9.40 18.24 0.46
C LEU A 148 9.92 17.78 1.82
N TRP A 149 10.84 18.55 2.42
CA TRP A 149 11.37 18.27 3.76
C TRP A 149 10.27 18.34 4.83
N ASP A 150 9.44 19.38 4.81
CA ASP A 150 8.31 19.54 5.73
C ASP A 150 7.35 18.33 5.62
N VAL A 151 6.99 17.92 4.40
CA VAL A 151 6.13 16.76 4.17
C VAL A 151 6.78 15.46 4.64
N LEU A 152 8.06 15.24 4.32
CA LEU A 152 8.76 14.03 4.76
C LEU A 152 8.89 13.96 6.28
N TRP A 153 9.21 15.09 6.92
CA TRP A 153 9.41 15.13 8.36
C TRP A 153 8.08 15.10 9.12
N ASP A 154 7.17 16.02 8.82
CA ASP A 154 5.95 16.20 9.57
C ASP A 154 4.86 15.16 9.23
N GLU A 155 4.81 14.68 7.98
CA GLU A 155 3.76 13.75 7.55
C GLU A 155 4.24 12.31 7.45
N ALA A 156 5.43 12.06 6.88
CA ALA A 156 5.88 10.68 6.66
C ALA A 156 6.64 10.10 7.87
N ILE A 157 7.48 10.90 8.56
CA ILE A 157 8.28 10.40 9.68
C ILE A 157 7.51 10.57 11.00
N THR A 158 7.08 11.78 11.34
CA THR A 158 6.50 12.06 12.66
C THR A 158 4.99 11.86 12.72
N HIS A 159 4.30 11.80 11.57
CA HIS A 159 2.83 11.71 11.48
C HIS A 159 2.13 12.77 12.35
N ARG A 160 2.66 13.99 12.35
CA ARG A 160 2.25 15.07 13.23
C ARG A 160 0.76 15.43 13.11
N LYS A 161 0.19 15.24 11.91
CA LYS A 161 -1.24 15.47 11.68
C LYS A 161 -2.15 14.51 12.46
N PHE A 162 -1.64 13.39 12.96
CA PHE A 162 -2.42 12.50 13.83
C PHE A 162 -2.64 13.11 15.22
N ASP A 163 -1.86 14.13 15.62
CA ASP A 163 -2.05 14.85 16.89
C ASP A 163 -3.31 15.73 16.85
N ASP A 164 -3.76 16.13 15.64
CA ASP A 164 -5.00 16.90 15.46
C ASP A 164 -6.26 16.03 15.67
N CYS A 165 -6.12 14.72 15.65
CA CYS A 165 -7.18 13.78 15.97
C CYS A 165 -7.11 13.43 17.47
N GLU A 166 -7.51 14.36 18.33
CA GLU A 166 -7.64 14.08 19.78
C GLU A 166 -8.51 12.84 20.00
N ASP A 167 -8.04 11.98 20.88
CA ASP A 167 -8.85 10.87 21.37
C ASP A 167 -10.11 11.47 22.01
N GLY A 168 -11.26 11.27 21.38
CA GLY A 168 -12.52 11.84 21.85
C GLY A 168 -12.84 11.38 23.29
N PRO A 169 -13.63 12.13 24.04
CA PRO A 169 -13.95 11.83 25.45
C PRO A 169 -14.64 10.48 25.70
N ALA A 170 -14.97 9.76 24.63
CA ALA A 170 -15.56 8.41 24.71
C ALA A 170 -14.54 7.28 24.85
N THR A 171 -13.25 7.55 24.60
CA THR A 171 -12.19 6.57 24.83
C THR A 171 -11.63 6.80 26.24
N GLY A 172 -12.11 6.01 27.20
CA GLY A 172 -11.53 5.99 28.53
C GLY A 172 -10.00 5.85 28.47
N SER A 173 -9.32 6.34 29.48
CA SER A 173 -7.87 6.45 29.63
C SER A 173 -7.05 5.16 29.39
N ASP A 174 -7.70 4.04 29.11
CA ASP A 174 -7.08 2.73 28.96
C ASP A 174 -6.92 2.27 27.50
N THR A 175 -7.32 3.07 26.49
CA THR A 175 -7.09 2.71 25.09
C THR A 175 -5.69 3.10 24.68
N PRO A 176 -4.89 2.17 24.09
CA PRO A 176 -3.57 2.52 23.59
C PRO A 176 -3.68 3.63 22.54
N ASN A 177 -2.82 4.64 22.67
CA ASN A 177 -2.78 5.78 21.77
C ASN A 177 -2.73 5.29 20.31
N ARG A 178 -3.76 5.61 19.51
CA ARG A 178 -3.90 5.20 18.11
C ARG A 178 -2.70 5.61 17.27
N LYS A 179 -2.12 6.78 17.55
CA LYS A 179 -0.89 7.25 16.92
C LYS A 179 0.26 6.30 17.19
N PHE A 180 0.46 5.87 18.43
CA PHE A 180 1.54 4.95 18.80
C PHE A 180 1.43 3.61 18.06
N GLY A 181 0.23 3.01 18.04
CA GLY A 181 -0.01 1.77 17.30
C GLY A 181 0.25 1.93 15.80
N HIS A 182 -0.17 3.04 15.21
CA HIS A 182 0.08 3.34 13.80
C HIS A 182 1.58 3.53 13.51
N MET A 183 2.29 4.30 14.33
CA MET A 183 3.73 4.53 14.20
C MET A 183 4.53 3.23 14.32
N LEU A 184 4.16 2.38 15.28
CA LEU A 184 4.80 1.07 15.44
C LEU A 184 4.68 0.23 14.18
N LEU A 185 3.49 0.21 13.58
CA LEU A 185 3.24 -0.50 12.33
C LEU A 185 4.08 0.07 11.18
N VAL A 186 4.06 1.39 10.98
CA VAL A 186 4.79 2.06 9.90
C VAL A 186 6.30 1.81 10.00
N TYR A 187 6.88 1.98 11.19
CA TYR A 187 8.30 1.73 11.38
C TYR A 187 8.67 0.26 11.24
N SER A 188 7.82 -0.65 11.66
CA SER A 188 8.04 -2.08 11.44
C SER A 188 8.10 -2.42 9.94
N PHE A 189 7.21 -1.86 9.13
CA PHE A 189 7.27 -2.03 7.68
C PHE A 189 8.51 -1.36 7.06
N ALA A 190 8.91 -0.18 7.53
CA ALA A 190 10.11 0.50 7.05
C ALA A 190 11.37 -0.32 7.34
N ILE A 191 11.49 -0.86 8.54
CA ILE A 191 12.60 -1.73 8.94
C ILE A 191 12.60 -3.01 8.09
N LEU A 192 11.43 -3.65 7.91
CA LEU A 192 11.31 -4.85 7.08
C LEU A 192 11.71 -4.57 5.63
N ALA A 193 11.29 -3.44 5.06
CA ALA A 193 11.66 -3.04 3.72
C ALA A 193 13.18 -2.81 3.59
N PHE A 194 13.79 -2.17 4.59
CA PHE A 194 15.24 -1.96 4.66
C PHE A 194 15.99 -3.29 4.70
N VAL A 195 15.63 -4.19 5.62
CA VAL A 195 16.24 -5.53 5.74
C VAL A 195 16.09 -6.32 4.44
N THR A 196 14.91 -6.26 3.81
CA THR A 196 14.68 -6.93 2.53
C THR A 196 15.57 -6.37 1.42
N ALA A 197 15.75 -5.06 1.37
CA ALA A 197 16.64 -4.41 0.40
C ALA A 197 18.11 -4.80 0.62
N GLU A 198 18.59 -4.84 1.87
CA GLU A 198 19.93 -5.29 2.23
C GLU A 198 20.17 -6.75 1.82
N VAL A 199 19.26 -7.64 2.16
CA VAL A 199 19.36 -9.06 1.80
C VAL A 199 19.34 -9.25 0.29
N ALA A 200 18.43 -8.58 -0.42
CA ALA A 200 18.36 -8.64 -1.87
C ALA A 200 19.63 -8.07 -2.52
N GLY A 201 20.10 -6.90 -2.04
CA GLY A 201 21.33 -6.28 -2.52
C GLY A 201 22.54 -7.16 -2.30
N GLY A 202 22.72 -7.73 -1.10
CA GLY A 202 23.81 -8.65 -0.78
C GLY A 202 23.78 -9.92 -1.64
N HIS A 203 22.59 -10.46 -1.89
CA HIS A 203 22.43 -11.65 -2.74
C HIS A 203 22.86 -11.38 -4.20
N TRP A 204 22.43 -10.24 -4.77
CA TRP A 204 22.76 -9.91 -6.16
C TRP A 204 24.22 -9.46 -6.31
N VAL A 205 24.76 -8.68 -5.38
CA VAL A 205 26.17 -8.26 -5.37
C VAL A 205 27.08 -9.47 -5.20
N GLY A 206 26.76 -10.41 -4.29
CA GLY A 206 27.52 -11.63 -4.10
C GLY A 206 27.55 -12.60 -5.27
N LYS A 207 26.65 -12.43 -6.26
CA LYS A 207 26.69 -13.20 -7.52
C LYS A 207 27.55 -12.57 -8.60
N VAL A 208 27.85 -11.27 -8.49
CA VAL A 208 28.60 -10.51 -9.48
C VAL A 208 30.11 -10.53 -9.15
N ILE A 209 30.44 -10.75 -7.89
CA ILE A 209 31.83 -10.89 -7.39
C ILE A 209 32.21 -12.37 -7.32
#